data_9e5f345423c345f2b277c541263f568d
#
_entry.id   9e5f345423c345f2b277c541263f568d
#
_cell.length_a   1.000
_cell.length_b   1.000
_cell.length_c   1.000
_cell.angle_alpha   90.00
_cell.angle_beta   90.00
_cell.angle_gamma   90.00
#
_symmetry.space_group_name_H-M   'P 1'
#
loop_
_entity.id
_entity.type
_entity.pdbx_description
1 polymer ?
#
loop_
_entity_poly.entity_id
_entity_poly.type
_entity_poly.pdbx_seq_one_letter_code
_entity_poly.pdbx_strand_id
1 'polypeptide(L)'
;MTQALKKEFTVADGKSFLFVSDHLGGGGAPISILNLAEILAQRGHDVTIAVLSDKVWHDIPEGVTVKTLPFRYKNVWQKLRRFRLHAEKVDAWLREDAKTYDVVIANLYYAHRVVTYSSLAAQAWLCIRTDPTEALLSKRRSRPKALRRIRKLYGGRRIVAISHGILASLSDAKAAPGHGEVIQNVIDASAIERRMHQSVEVSDHIVSVGRLGLWQKRYDRLLRAYKESGITQKLVFVGEGELENAHALVSELGLEERVVFLGQKSNPYPYIYHADLLVLASDYEGFGRVIAESLICGTPVVSTDCPPGPRDILMDELATCLVPKDDEQALARKMREMLDAPPLIKPEHYERFSPNAIASQYESLAG
;
A
#
# COMPACT_ATOMS: atom_id res chain seq x y z
N MET A 1 12.02 20.97 -29.70
CA MET A 1 12.42 21.57 -28.40
C MET A 1 12.17 20.53 -27.31
N THR A 2 13.12 19.61 -27.13
CA THR A 2 12.98 18.50 -26.17
C THR A 2 14.33 18.28 -25.49
N GLN A 3 14.73 19.29 -24.66
CA GLN A 3 15.97 19.21 -23.90
C GLN A 3 15.87 20.12 -22.68
N ALA A 4 15.01 19.76 -21.74
CA ALA A 4 15.04 20.37 -20.40
C ALA A 4 14.22 19.50 -19.46
N LEU A 5 14.86 18.56 -18.79
CA LEU A 5 14.55 18.00 -17.47
C LEU A 5 15.41 16.74 -17.19
N LYS A 6 16.75 16.83 -17.49
CA LYS A 6 17.69 16.02 -16.71
C LYS A 6 17.91 16.79 -15.41
N LYS A 7 17.06 16.56 -14.41
CA LYS A 7 17.40 16.90 -13.04
C LYS A 7 18.66 16.10 -12.68
N GLU A 8 19.71 16.81 -12.33
CA GLU A 8 20.96 16.28 -11.79
C GLU A 8 20.65 15.45 -10.53
N PHE A 9 20.54 14.13 -10.72
CA PHE A 9 20.67 13.21 -9.61
C PHE A 9 22.15 13.19 -9.26
N THR A 10 22.52 13.64 -8.07
CA THR A 10 23.86 13.37 -7.53
C THR A 10 24.03 11.87 -7.50
N VAL A 11 24.95 11.36 -8.32
CA VAL A 11 25.33 9.96 -8.38
C VAL A 11 25.95 9.62 -7.01
N ALA A 12 25.14 9.06 -6.13
CA ALA A 12 25.65 8.37 -4.95
C ALA A 12 26.44 7.15 -5.44
N ASP A 13 27.45 6.70 -4.69
CA ASP A 13 28.15 5.45 -4.97
C ASP A 13 27.11 4.36 -5.23
N GLY A 14 27.07 3.84 -6.47
CA GLY A 14 26.00 2.97 -6.97
C GLY A 14 25.88 1.69 -6.14
N LYS A 15 24.85 1.61 -5.30
CA LYS A 15 24.56 0.43 -4.47
C LYS A 15 23.82 -0.63 -5.27
N SER A 16 23.91 -1.88 -4.81
CA SER A 16 23.21 -3.02 -5.38
C SER A 16 22.00 -3.41 -4.51
N PHE A 17 20.82 -3.42 -5.11
CA PHE A 17 19.54 -3.76 -4.46
C PHE A 17 18.99 -5.08 -4.99
N LEU A 18 18.58 -5.97 -4.10
CA LEU A 18 17.82 -7.16 -4.42
C LEU A 18 16.44 -7.12 -3.78
N PHE A 19 15.41 -7.04 -4.60
CA PHE A 19 14.03 -7.26 -4.18
C PHE A 19 13.65 -8.72 -4.40
N VAL A 20 13.12 -9.39 -3.38
CA VAL A 20 12.55 -10.74 -3.50
C VAL A 20 11.04 -10.62 -3.33
N SER A 21 10.26 -11.00 -4.34
CA SER A 21 8.80 -10.88 -4.34
C SER A 21 8.11 -12.17 -4.71
N ASP A 22 6.91 -12.40 -4.16
CA ASP A 22 6.07 -13.56 -4.51
C ASP A 22 5.71 -13.53 -6.00
N HIS A 23 5.31 -12.35 -6.48
CA HIS A 23 4.90 -12.08 -7.86
C HIS A 23 4.99 -10.59 -8.18
N LEU A 24 4.93 -10.26 -9.48
CA LEU A 24 4.76 -8.90 -10.00
C LEU A 24 3.47 -8.80 -10.83
N GLY A 25 2.38 -9.35 -10.31
CA GLY A 25 1.08 -9.36 -10.99
C GLY A 25 -0.03 -8.86 -10.09
N GLY A 26 -0.85 -7.93 -10.58
CA GLY A 26 -2.02 -7.37 -9.91
C GLY A 26 -1.72 -6.63 -8.59
N GLY A 27 -2.64 -5.79 -8.15
CA GLY A 27 -2.62 -5.16 -6.83
C GLY A 27 -1.56 -4.08 -6.59
N GLY A 28 -1.68 -3.38 -5.47
CA GLY A 28 -0.83 -2.22 -5.15
C GLY A 28 0.59 -2.56 -4.71
N ALA A 29 0.84 -3.74 -4.13
CA ALA A 29 2.17 -4.08 -3.63
C ALA A 29 3.19 -4.30 -4.77
N PRO A 30 2.90 -5.05 -5.86
CA PRO A 30 3.77 -5.13 -7.04
C PRO A 30 4.06 -3.77 -7.67
N ILE A 31 3.07 -2.91 -7.83
CA ILE A 31 3.24 -1.56 -8.36
C ILE A 31 4.19 -0.75 -7.47
N SER A 32 4.03 -0.83 -6.16
CA SER A 32 4.92 -0.12 -5.22
C SER A 32 6.37 -0.62 -5.28
N ILE A 33 6.59 -1.93 -5.55
CA ILE A 33 7.93 -2.48 -5.72
C ILE A 33 8.56 -1.97 -7.02
N LEU A 34 7.81 -1.99 -8.13
CA LEU A 34 8.29 -1.52 -9.43
C LEU A 34 8.60 -0.02 -9.42
N ASN A 35 7.71 0.79 -8.86
CA ASN A 35 7.96 2.23 -8.73
C ASN A 35 9.23 2.53 -7.91
N LEU A 36 9.44 1.83 -6.79
CA LEU A 36 10.65 2.00 -5.99
C LEU A 36 11.90 1.52 -6.75
N ALA A 37 11.81 0.39 -7.44
CA ALA A 37 12.90 -0.16 -8.25
C ALA A 37 13.31 0.81 -9.38
N GLU A 38 12.32 1.40 -10.06
CA GLU A 38 12.53 2.41 -11.09
C GLU A 38 13.27 3.63 -10.55
N ILE A 39 12.82 4.16 -9.41
CA ILE A 39 13.43 5.34 -8.79
C ILE A 39 14.88 5.07 -8.40
N LEU A 40 15.15 3.90 -7.79
CA LEU A 40 16.51 3.51 -7.41
C LEU A 40 17.40 3.33 -8.66
N ALA A 41 16.89 2.72 -9.74
CA ALA A 41 17.63 2.59 -10.99
C ALA A 41 17.92 3.96 -11.63
N GLN A 42 16.94 4.88 -11.64
CA GLN A 42 17.14 6.27 -12.12
C GLN A 42 18.14 7.06 -11.28
N ARG A 43 18.35 6.70 -10.02
CA ARG A 43 19.38 7.26 -9.13
C ARG A 43 20.76 6.62 -9.31
N GLY A 44 20.93 5.71 -10.27
CA GLY A 44 22.19 5.06 -10.62
C GLY A 44 22.54 3.81 -9.81
N HIS A 45 21.55 3.24 -9.09
CA HIS A 45 21.74 1.97 -8.39
C HIS A 45 21.50 0.78 -9.31
N ASP A 46 22.16 -0.33 -8.99
CA ASP A 46 21.94 -1.61 -9.66
C ASP A 46 20.78 -2.35 -8.97
N VAL A 47 19.65 -2.51 -9.67
CA VAL A 47 18.43 -3.04 -9.10
C VAL A 47 18.03 -4.35 -9.74
N THR A 48 17.94 -5.41 -8.93
CA THR A 48 17.48 -6.74 -9.34
C THR A 48 16.21 -7.12 -8.57
N ILE A 49 15.21 -7.66 -9.27
CA ILE A 49 13.99 -8.23 -8.66
C ILE A 49 13.96 -9.74 -8.92
N ALA A 50 14.08 -10.56 -7.87
CA ALA A 50 13.86 -12.00 -7.91
C ALA A 50 12.38 -12.31 -7.65
N VAL A 51 11.68 -12.81 -8.67
CA VAL A 51 10.26 -13.15 -8.61
C VAL A 51 10.08 -14.64 -8.38
N LEU A 52 9.44 -15.03 -7.29
CA LEU A 52 9.28 -16.43 -6.88
C LEU A 52 8.18 -17.21 -7.63
N SER A 53 7.63 -16.63 -8.70
CA SER A 53 6.62 -17.24 -9.55
C SER A 53 6.78 -16.79 -11.00
N ASP A 54 5.95 -17.36 -11.90
CA ASP A 54 5.89 -16.96 -13.32
C ASP A 54 4.98 -15.72 -13.55
N LYS A 55 4.44 -15.10 -12.47
CA LYS A 55 3.46 -14.02 -12.56
C LYS A 55 4.15 -12.66 -12.62
N VAL A 56 4.49 -12.22 -13.82
CA VAL A 56 4.98 -10.88 -14.12
C VAL A 56 4.01 -10.29 -15.15
N TRP A 57 3.13 -9.37 -14.72
CA TRP A 57 2.04 -8.83 -15.55
C TRP A 57 2.20 -7.34 -15.83
N HIS A 58 3.08 -6.68 -15.11
CA HIS A 58 3.39 -5.27 -15.31
C HIS A 58 4.64 -5.12 -16.16
N ASP A 59 4.72 -4.03 -16.91
CA ASP A 59 5.94 -3.64 -17.61
C ASP A 59 7.08 -3.44 -16.61
N ILE A 60 8.26 -3.87 -16.98
CA ILE A 60 9.46 -3.73 -16.16
C ILE A 60 10.12 -2.39 -16.52
N PRO A 61 10.36 -1.52 -15.52
CA PRO A 61 11.02 -0.24 -15.75
C PRO A 61 12.43 -0.40 -16.33
N GLU A 62 12.86 0.57 -17.11
CA GLU A 62 14.22 0.63 -17.65
C GLU A 62 15.26 0.64 -16.52
N GLY A 63 16.35 -0.06 -16.70
CA GLY A 63 17.43 -0.18 -15.70
C GLY A 63 17.13 -1.18 -14.57
N VAL A 64 15.99 -1.87 -14.57
CA VAL A 64 15.64 -2.90 -13.58
C VAL A 64 15.79 -4.29 -14.18
N THR A 65 16.61 -5.13 -13.54
CA THR A 65 16.76 -6.54 -13.91
C THR A 65 15.72 -7.41 -13.20
N VAL A 66 15.01 -8.28 -13.94
CA VAL A 66 14.05 -9.22 -13.35
C VAL A 66 14.48 -10.67 -13.60
N LYS A 67 14.54 -11.46 -12.51
CA LYS A 67 14.82 -12.90 -12.56
C LYS A 67 13.63 -13.66 -12.00
N THR A 68 13.02 -14.52 -12.80
CA THR A 68 11.94 -15.42 -12.34
C THR A 68 12.54 -16.72 -11.80
N LEU A 69 12.10 -17.12 -10.62
CA LEU A 69 12.58 -18.31 -9.89
C LEU A 69 11.39 -19.16 -9.43
N PRO A 70 10.49 -19.59 -10.33
CA PRO A 70 9.29 -20.34 -9.93
C PRO A 70 9.65 -21.69 -9.31
N PHE A 71 8.88 -22.11 -8.31
CA PHE A 71 9.01 -23.42 -7.67
C PHE A 71 7.66 -24.15 -7.66
N ARG A 72 7.65 -25.34 -8.25
CA ARG A 72 6.49 -26.24 -8.28
C ARG A 72 6.80 -27.51 -7.48
N TYR A 73 6.00 -27.82 -6.50
CA TYR A 73 6.12 -29.05 -5.74
C TYR A 73 5.39 -30.19 -6.47
N LYS A 74 6.03 -31.40 -6.48
CA LYS A 74 5.51 -32.59 -7.19
C LYS A 74 4.71 -33.51 -6.27
N ASN A 75 4.88 -33.42 -4.95
CA ASN A 75 4.25 -34.30 -3.97
C ASN A 75 4.00 -33.58 -2.63
N VAL A 76 3.30 -34.25 -1.71
CA VAL A 76 2.90 -33.71 -0.40
C VAL A 76 4.11 -33.37 0.47
N TRP A 77 5.17 -34.16 0.44
CA TRP A 77 6.40 -33.92 1.19
C TRP A 77 7.09 -32.63 0.74
N GLN A 78 7.20 -32.43 -0.56
CA GLN A 78 7.72 -31.17 -1.12
C GLN A 78 6.81 -29.99 -0.78
N LYS A 79 5.48 -30.17 -0.78
CA LYS A 79 4.53 -29.14 -0.36
C LYS A 79 4.74 -28.72 1.09
N LEU A 80 5.01 -29.66 2.00
CA LEU A 80 5.30 -29.35 3.41
C LEU A 80 6.63 -28.60 3.58
N ARG A 81 7.64 -28.95 2.79
CA ARG A 81 8.98 -28.33 2.81
C ARG A 81 9.17 -27.20 1.79
N ARG A 82 8.12 -26.75 1.10
CA ARG A 82 8.19 -25.85 -0.06
C ARG A 82 9.01 -24.59 0.15
N PHE A 83 8.94 -23.96 1.30
CA PHE A 83 9.70 -22.73 1.56
C PHE A 83 11.20 -23.01 1.63
N ARG A 84 11.61 -24.11 2.25
CA ARG A 84 13.02 -24.51 2.34
C ARG A 84 13.56 -24.91 0.97
N LEU A 85 12.83 -25.75 0.23
CA LEU A 85 13.23 -26.18 -1.10
C LEU A 85 13.27 -25.01 -2.09
N HIS A 86 12.38 -24.05 -1.94
CA HIS A 86 12.42 -22.83 -2.76
C HIS A 86 13.60 -21.92 -2.37
N ALA A 87 13.94 -21.84 -1.09
CA ALA A 87 15.12 -21.12 -0.63
C ALA A 87 16.42 -21.74 -1.20
N GLU A 88 16.53 -23.09 -1.24
CA GLU A 88 17.65 -23.78 -1.87
C GLU A 88 17.80 -23.41 -3.36
N LYS A 89 16.66 -23.20 -4.08
CA LYS A 89 16.69 -22.70 -5.47
C LYS A 89 17.15 -21.25 -5.57
N VAL A 90 16.72 -20.39 -4.66
CA VAL A 90 17.18 -18.98 -4.59
C VAL A 90 18.69 -18.96 -4.30
N ASP A 91 19.16 -19.75 -3.36
CA ASP A 91 20.58 -19.85 -3.01
C ASP A 91 21.44 -20.42 -4.15
N ALA A 92 20.91 -21.35 -4.94
CA ALA A 92 21.58 -21.86 -6.14
C ALA A 92 21.77 -20.73 -7.18
N TRP A 93 20.70 -19.98 -7.45
CA TRP A 93 20.77 -18.83 -8.35
C TRP A 93 21.76 -17.77 -7.85
N LEU A 94 21.75 -17.43 -6.57
CA LEU A 94 22.69 -16.45 -6.00
C LEU A 94 24.16 -16.86 -6.18
N ARG A 95 24.46 -18.16 -6.09
CA ARG A 95 25.81 -18.69 -6.36
C ARG A 95 26.20 -18.60 -7.83
N GLU A 96 25.25 -18.82 -8.75
CA GLU A 96 25.45 -18.70 -10.20
C GLU A 96 25.62 -17.23 -10.63
N ASP A 97 24.82 -16.34 -10.04
CA ASP A 97 24.84 -14.90 -10.31
C ASP A 97 26.15 -14.24 -9.81
N ALA A 98 26.76 -14.84 -8.77
CA ALA A 98 28.02 -14.40 -8.15
C ALA A 98 28.04 -12.91 -7.73
N LYS A 99 26.85 -12.29 -7.61
CA LYS A 99 26.65 -10.89 -7.25
C LYS A 99 26.40 -10.75 -5.76
N THR A 100 27.00 -9.75 -5.16
CA THR A 100 26.68 -9.32 -3.80
C THR A 100 25.68 -8.19 -3.83
N TYR A 101 24.81 -8.12 -2.84
CA TYR A 101 23.80 -7.08 -2.73
C TYR A 101 23.97 -6.32 -1.41
N ASP A 102 24.04 -4.98 -1.51
CA ASP A 102 24.16 -4.10 -0.34
C ASP A 102 22.86 -4.06 0.45
N VAL A 103 21.72 -4.11 -0.24
CA VAL A 103 20.38 -4.11 0.37
C VAL A 103 19.53 -5.23 -0.20
N VAL A 104 19.00 -6.08 0.67
CA VAL A 104 18.07 -7.15 0.30
C VAL A 104 16.71 -6.90 0.95
N ILE A 105 15.65 -6.84 0.13
CA ILE A 105 14.29 -6.54 0.60
C ILE A 105 13.34 -7.65 0.14
N ALA A 106 12.80 -8.41 1.08
CA ALA A 106 11.76 -9.39 0.78
C ALA A 106 10.38 -8.74 0.90
N ASN A 107 9.54 -8.93 -0.11
CA ASN A 107 8.20 -8.37 -0.19
C ASN A 107 7.16 -9.48 -0.28
N LEU A 108 6.05 -9.31 0.43
CA LEU A 108 4.94 -10.26 0.50
C LEU A 108 5.27 -11.52 1.33
N TYR A 109 4.20 -12.17 1.77
CA TYR A 109 4.29 -13.22 2.80
C TYR A 109 5.07 -14.47 2.37
N TYR A 110 4.94 -14.89 1.11
CA TYR A 110 5.63 -16.08 0.64
C TYR A 110 7.14 -15.84 0.53
N ALA A 111 7.55 -14.69 -0.02
CA ALA A 111 8.95 -14.30 -0.09
C ALA A 111 9.58 -14.16 1.31
N HIS A 112 8.88 -13.55 2.29
CA HIS A 112 9.33 -13.55 3.68
C HIS A 112 9.64 -14.96 4.18
N ARG A 113 8.75 -15.94 3.89
CA ARG A 113 8.94 -17.32 4.29
C ARG A 113 10.12 -17.99 3.58
N VAL A 114 10.31 -17.73 2.29
CA VAL A 114 11.43 -18.31 1.51
C VAL A 114 12.74 -17.73 1.99
N VAL A 115 12.86 -16.41 2.06
CA VAL A 115 14.09 -15.72 2.45
C VAL A 115 14.56 -16.11 3.85
N THR A 116 13.64 -16.36 4.79
CA THR A 116 14.03 -16.82 6.14
C THR A 116 14.67 -18.21 6.19
N TYR A 117 14.66 -18.97 5.11
CA TYR A 117 15.36 -20.25 4.96
C TYR A 117 16.57 -20.20 4.02
N SER A 118 16.84 -19.08 3.36
CA SER A 118 17.96 -18.89 2.43
C SER A 118 19.20 -18.30 3.12
N SER A 119 20.30 -18.22 2.38
CA SER A 119 21.53 -17.54 2.79
C SER A 119 21.32 -16.04 3.07
N LEU A 120 20.26 -15.44 2.52
CA LEU A 120 19.89 -14.03 2.73
C LEU A 120 19.27 -13.74 4.10
N ALA A 121 18.95 -14.76 4.90
CA ALA A 121 18.13 -14.64 6.10
C ALA A 121 18.64 -13.65 7.17
N ALA A 122 19.96 -13.44 7.23
CA ALA A 122 20.60 -12.55 8.21
C ALA A 122 20.58 -11.07 7.77
N GLN A 123 20.70 -10.82 6.45
CA GLN A 123 20.80 -9.46 5.91
C GLN A 123 19.48 -8.90 5.37
N ALA A 124 18.52 -9.77 5.03
CA ALA A 124 17.28 -9.34 4.39
C ALA A 124 16.36 -8.57 5.33
N TRP A 125 15.85 -7.47 4.82
CA TRP A 125 14.74 -6.71 5.37
C TRP A 125 13.42 -7.31 4.90
N LEU A 126 12.53 -7.66 5.82
CA LEU A 126 11.19 -8.13 5.48
C LEU A 126 10.24 -6.94 5.42
N CYS A 127 9.84 -6.55 4.21
CA CYS A 127 8.96 -5.41 3.99
C CYS A 127 7.49 -5.78 4.19
N ILE A 128 6.88 -5.29 5.25
CA ILE A 128 5.49 -5.58 5.65
C ILE A 128 4.58 -4.46 5.16
N ARG A 129 3.66 -4.79 4.24
CA ARG A 129 2.75 -3.84 3.58
C ARG A 129 1.30 -3.91 4.06
N THR A 130 1.01 -4.79 5.00
CA THR A 130 -0.33 -4.98 5.58
C THR A 130 -0.16 -5.52 6.98
N ASP A 131 -1.04 -5.14 7.91
CA ASP A 131 -1.00 -5.69 9.27
C ASP A 131 -1.02 -7.22 9.22
N PRO A 132 0.04 -7.89 9.69
CA PRO A 132 0.14 -9.34 9.59
C PRO A 132 -0.85 -10.06 10.50
N THR A 133 -1.31 -9.41 11.58
CA THR A 133 -2.31 -9.96 12.50
C THR A 133 -3.67 -10.01 11.80
N GLU A 134 -4.11 -8.88 11.27
CA GLU A 134 -5.36 -8.78 10.52
C GLU A 134 -5.36 -9.68 9.26
N ALA A 135 -4.27 -9.68 8.50
CA ALA A 135 -4.12 -10.52 7.31
C ALA A 135 -4.19 -12.04 7.62
N LEU A 136 -3.79 -12.48 8.80
CA LEU A 136 -3.89 -13.87 9.22
C LEU A 136 -5.25 -14.20 9.86
N LEU A 137 -5.87 -13.26 10.57
CA LEU A 137 -7.20 -13.44 11.18
C LEU A 137 -8.30 -13.48 10.13
N SER A 138 -8.24 -12.63 9.10
CA SER A 138 -9.19 -12.63 7.99
C SER A 138 -9.30 -13.99 7.26
N LYS A 139 -8.26 -14.83 7.37
CA LYS A 139 -8.25 -16.21 6.83
C LYS A 139 -8.84 -17.26 7.76
N ARG A 140 -9.74 -16.88 8.69
CA ARG A 140 -10.40 -17.76 9.66
C ARG A 140 -9.43 -18.60 10.52
N ARG A 141 -8.28 -18.06 10.87
CA ARG A 141 -7.31 -18.74 11.73
C ARG A 141 -7.55 -18.37 13.19
N SER A 142 -7.35 -19.32 14.10
CA SER A 142 -7.39 -19.00 15.52
C SER A 142 -6.29 -18.01 15.87
N ARG A 143 -6.64 -16.98 16.65
CA ARG A 143 -5.71 -15.91 17.08
C ARG A 143 -4.40 -16.44 17.65
N PRO A 144 -4.35 -17.45 18.55
CA PRO A 144 -3.10 -18.00 19.05
C PRO A 144 -2.19 -18.60 17.97
N LYS A 145 -2.78 -19.29 16.98
CA LYS A 145 -2.02 -19.86 15.85
C LYS A 145 -1.45 -18.77 14.94
N ALA A 146 -2.22 -17.69 14.71
CA ALA A 146 -1.76 -16.54 13.94
C ALA A 146 -0.57 -15.86 14.66
N LEU A 147 -0.71 -15.52 15.93
CA LEU A 147 0.34 -14.89 16.73
C LEU A 147 1.61 -15.74 16.81
N ARG A 148 1.51 -17.05 16.99
CA ARG A 148 2.68 -17.96 16.96
C ARG A 148 3.42 -17.89 15.62
N ARG A 149 2.69 -17.80 14.51
CA ARG A 149 3.30 -17.68 13.16
C ARG A 149 3.98 -16.36 12.96
N ILE A 150 3.39 -15.26 13.43
CA ILE A 150 3.94 -13.91 13.36
C ILE A 150 5.25 -13.88 14.15
N ARG A 151 5.26 -14.34 15.40
CA ARG A 151 6.47 -14.40 16.25
C ARG A 151 7.59 -15.20 15.59
N LYS A 152 7.27 -16.36 15.02
CA LYS A 152 8.28 -17.20 14.36
C LYS A 152 8.85 -16.55 13.11
N LEU A 153 8.04 -15.77 12.38
CA LEU A 153 8.44 -15.21 11.09
C LEU A 153 9.16 -13.87 11.25
N TYR A 154 8.69 -12.99 12.14
CA TYR A 154 9.13 -11.61 12.21
C TYR A 154 9.97 -11.29 13.46
N GLY A 155 9.80 -12.03 14.57
CA GLY A 155 10.53 -11.77 15.81
C GLY A 155 12.04 -11.84 15.63
N GLY A 156 12.74 -10.79 16.11
CA GLY A 156 14.20 -10.67 16.05
C GLY A 156 14.78 -10.41 14.64
N ARG A 157 13.95 -10.10 13.63
CA ARG A 157 14.41 -9.86 12.26
C ARG A 157 14.52 -8.39 11.90
N ARG A 158 15.16 -8.08 10.77
CA ARG A 158 15.15 -6.77 10.16
C ARG A 158 13.80 -6.56 9.46
N ILE A 159 13.07 -5.52 9.84
CA ILE A 159 11.72 -5.23 9.33
C ILE A 159 11.69 -3.83 8.75
N VAL A 160 11.21 -3.71 7.52
CA VAL A 160 10.69 -2.45 6.98
C VAL A 160 9.16 -2.51 7.07
N ALA A 161 8.56 -1.61 7.80
CA ALA A 161 7.10 -1.46 7.87
C ALA A 161 6.67 -0.20 7.10
N ILE A 162 5.54 -0.26 6.39
CA ILE A 162 5.04 0.92 5.66
C ILE A 162 4.24 1.89 6.54
N SER A 163 4.14 1.61 7.84
CA SER A 163 3.50 2.47 8.84
C SER A 163 3.96 2.13 10.25
N HIS A 164 3.93 3.11 11.16
CA HIS A 164 4.23 2.92 12.58
C HIS A 164 3.30 1.89 13.24
N GLY A 165 2.02 1.89 12.84
CA GLY A 165 1.05 0.94 13.36
C GLY A 165 1.38 -0.52 13.04
N ILE A 166 2.07 -0.83 11.94
CA ILE A 166 2.55 -2.19 11.65
C ILE A 166 3.62 -2.62 12.65
N LEU A 167 4.58 -1.75 12.98
CA LEU A 167 5.59 -2.06 14.03
C LEU A 167 4.94 -2.23 15.41
N ALA A 168 3.98 -1.38 15.74
CA ALA A 168 3.19 -1.51 16.98
C ALA A 168 2.46 -2.86 17.03
N SER A 169 1.77 -3.26 15.96
CA SER A 169 1.08 -4.55 15.85
C SER A 169 2.03 -5.76 16.03
N LEU A 170 3.26 -5.67 15.52
CA LEU A 170 4.28 -6.71 15.76
C LEU A 170 4.68 -6.77 17.25
N SER A 171 4.84 -5.63 17.89
CA SER A 171 5.17 -5.54 19.32
C SER A 171 4.05 -6.14 20.18
N ASP A 172 2.81 -5.79 19.90
CA ASP A 172 1.60 -6.35 20.56
C ASP A 172 1.49 -7.87 20.36
N ALA A 173 1.88 -8.34 19.18
CA ALA A 173 1.98 -9.77 18.88
C ALA A 173 3.13 -10.46 19.58
N LYS A 174 3.96 -9.77 20.38
CA LYS A 174 5.23 -10.24 20.96
C LYS A 174 6.19 -10.77 19.89
N ALA A 175 6.27 -10.08 18.78
CA ALA A 175 7.13 -10.36 17.63
C ALA A 175 8.03 -9.15 17.34
N ALA A 176 8.53 -8.47 18.36
CA ALA A 176 9.38 -7.31 18.22
C ALA A 176 10.53 -7.59 17.23
N PRO A 177 10.77 -6.71 16.26
CA PRO A 177 11.89 -6.84 15.34
C PRO A 177 13.22 -6.68 16.08
N GLY A 178 14.26 -7.29 15.54
CA GLY A 178 15.63 -7.03 16.00
C GLY A 178 16.13 -5.66 15.50
N HIS A 179 15.65 -5.25 14.33
CA HIS A 179 15.81 -3.93 13.77
C HIS A 179 14.53 -3.56 12.98
N GLY A 180 13.95 -2.42 13.25
CA GLY A 180 12.68 -2.00 12.65
C GLY A 180 12.73 -0.58 12.12
N GLU A 181 12.46 -0.41 10.82
CA GLU A 181 12.36 0.88 10.15
C GLU A 181 10.96 1.11 9.62
N VAL A 182 10.49 2.35 9.66
CA VAL A 182 9.25 2.75 9.01
C VAL A 182 9.60 3.49 7.73
N ILE A 183 9.36 2.84 6.59
CA ILE A 183 9.52 3.44 5.27
C ILE A 183 8.20 3.31 4.52
N GLN A 184 7.54 4.42 4.30
CA GLN A 184 6.22 4.47 3.70
C GLN A 184 6.25 4.19 2.20
N ASN A 185 5.07 4.11 1.59
CA ASN A 185 4.97 3.93 0.14
C ASN A 185 5.39 5.21 -0.60
N VAL A 186 6.07 5.04 -1.72
CA VAL A 186 6.33 6.14 -2.66
C VAL A 186 5.01 6.66 -3.23
N ILE A 187 4.85 7.98 -3.21
CA ILE A 187 3.78 8.71 -3.90
C ILE A 187 4.43 9.78 -4.77
N ASP A 188 4.29 9.64 -6.08
CA ASP A 188 4.82 10.62 -7.04
C ASP A 188 3.77 11.70 -7.30
N ALA A 189 3.92 12.83 -6.58
CA ALA A 189 3.03 13.98 -6.72
C ALA A 189 3.02 14.50 -8.17
N SER A 190 4.17 14.60 -8.83
CA SER A 190 4.25 15.09 -10.20
C SER A 190 3.51 14.19 -11.20
N ALA A 191 3.52 12.87 -10.98
CA ALA A 191 2.75 11.95 -11.82
C ALA A 191 1.23 12.09 -11.60
N ILE A 192 0.79 12.37 -10.38
CA ILE A 192 -0.61 12.64 -10.04
C ILE A 192 -1.05 13.96 -10.68
N GLU A 193 -0.29 15.04 -10.47
CA GLU A 193 -0.58 16.38 -10.99
C GLU A 193 -0.73 16.40 -12.51
N ARG A 194 0.12 15.68 -13.25
CA ARG A 194 -0.02 15.57 -14.71
C ARG A 194 -1.29 14.87 -15.18
N ARG A 195 -1.94 14.09 -14.32
CA ARG A 195 -3.06 13.20 -14.67
C ARG A 195 -4.38 13.62 -14.05
N MET A 196 -4.39 14.49 -13.05
CA MET A 196 -5.60 14.83 -12.28
C MET A 196 -6.53 15.83 -12.96
N HIS A 197 -6.05 16.60 -13.96
CA HIS A 197 -6.83 17.66 -14.59
C HIS A 197 -7.75 17.20 -15.75
N GLN A 198 -7.85 15.88 -15.98
CA GLN A 198 -8.78 15.35 -16.99
C GLN A 198 -10.23 15.60 -16.54
N SER A 199 -11.11 15.86 -17.52
CA SER A 199 -12.55 16.00 -17.25
C SER A 199 -13.17 14.68 -16.80
N VAL A 200 -14.19 14.77 -15.94
CA VAL A 200 -14.97 13.62 -15.46
C VAL A 200 -16.45 13.81 -15.78
N GLU A 201 -17.16 12.69 -15.85
CA GLU A 201 -18.60 12.65 -16.16
C GLU A 201 -19.51 13.00 -14.97
N VAL A 202 -18.95 13.26 -13.79
CA VAL A 202 -19.69 13.61 -12.59
C VAL A 202 -19.21 14.96 -12.04
N SER A 203 -20.12 15.72 -11.47
CA SER A 203 -19.85 16.99 -10.81
C SER A 203 -20.54 17.00 -9.45
N ASP A 204 -20.16 17.94 -8.59
CA ASP A 204 -20.76 18.14 -7.27
C ASP A 204 -20.84 16.82 -6.48
N HIS A 205 -19.67 16.28 -6.12
CA HIS A 205 -19.59 14.95 -5.55
C HIS A 205 -18.53 14.82 -4.45
N ILE A 206 -18.80 13.86 -3.57
CA ILE A 206 -17.79 13.29 -2.68
C ILE A 206 -17.38 11.91 -3.21
N VAL A 207 -16.14 11.49 -2.97
CA VAL A 207 -15.59 10.28 -3.59
C VAL A 207 -15.06 9.29 -2.57
N SER A 208 -15.23 8.00 -2.86
CA SER A 208 -14.53 6.91 -2.19
C SER A 208 -13.83 6.03 -3.23
N VAL A 209 -12.51 5.87 -3.09
CA VAL A 209 -11.69 5.14 -4.07
C VAL A 209 -11.12 3.88 -3.43
N GLY A 210 -11.37 2.75 -4.07
CA GLY A 210 -10.83 1.46 -3.64
C GLY A 210 -11.77 0.30 -3.92
N ARG A 211 -11.34 -0.91 -3.58
CA ARG A 211 -12.16 -2.10 -3.77
C ARG A 211 -13.37 -2.07 -2.85
N LEU A 212 -14.57 -2.23 -3.41
CA LEU A 212 -15.77 -2.37 -2.61
C LEU A 212 -15.76 -3.73 -1.89
N GLY A 213 -15.72 -3.69 -0.56
CA GLY A 213 -15.72 -4.89 0.26
C GLY A 213 -16.14 -4.59 1.70
N LEU A 214 -16.98 -5.43 2.27
CA LEU A 214 -17.49 -5.29 3.65
C LEU A 214 -16.40 -5.51 4.70
N TRP A 215 -15.39 -6.32 4.36
CA TRP A 215 -14.36 -6.74 5.33
C TRP A 215 -13.24 -5.73 5.54
N GLN A 216 -13.05 -4.80 4.62
CA GLN A 216 -11.97 -3.84 4.70
C GLN A 216 -12.46 -2.41 4.50
N LYS A 217 -13.01 -2.12 3.32
CA LYS A 217 -13.36 -0.75 2.93
C LYS A 217 -14.69 -0.26 3.51
N ARG A 218 -15.54 -1.20 4.00
CA ARG A 218 -16.78 -0.90 4.71
C ARG A 218 -17.65 0.13 3.99
N TYR A 219 -17.95 -0.14 2.71
CA TYR A 219 -18.91 0.69 1.96
C TYR A 219 -20.27 0.78 2.65
N ASP A 220 -20.68 -0.24 3.41
CA ASP A 220 -21.88 -0.27 4.21
C ASP A 220 -21.91 0.84 5.27
N ARG A 221 -20.81 1.02 5.99
CA ARG A 221 -20.62 2.10 6.96
C ARG A 221 -20.68 3.45 6.27
N LEU A 222 -19.99 3.60 5.13
CA LEU A 222 -20.00 4.86 4.38
C LEU A 222 -21.39 5.23 3.89
N LEU A 223 -22.14 4.29 3.32
CA LEU A 223 -23.50 4.53 2.84
C LEU A 223 -24.45 4.98 3.96
N ARG A 224 -24.38 4.34 5.15
CA ARG A 224 -25.21 4.77 6.30
C ARG A 224 -24.81 6.14 6.81
N ALA A 225 -23.50 6.40 6.98
CA ALA A 225 -23.03 7.71 7.39
C ALA A 225 -23.39 8.80 6.37
N TYR A 226 -23.31 8.51 5.08
CA TYR A 226 -23.70 9.42 4.01
C TYR A 226 -25.20 9.75 4.08
N LYS A 227 -26.07 8.76 4.25
CA LYS A 227 -27.51 8.99 4.45
C LYS A 227 -27.76 9.89 5.66
N GLU A 228 -27.14 9.59 6.80
CA GLU A 228 -27.30 10.34 8.05
C GLU A 228 -26.73 11.76 7.95
N SER A 229 -25.68 11.95 7.15
CA SER A 229 -25.06 13.28 6.97
C SER A 229 -26.00 14.31 6.33
N GLY A 230 -26.96 13.90 5.53
CA GLY A 230 -27.83 14.80 4.77
C GLY A 230 -27.12 15.61 3.68
N ILE A 231 -25.85 15.30 3.37
CA ILE A 231 -25.06 15.93 2.32
C ILE A 231 -25.78 15.81 0.98
N THR A 232 -25.79 16.89 0.18
CA THR A 232 -26.52 16.95 -1.09
C THR A 232 -25.69 16.49 -2.30
N GLN A 233 -24.37 16.60 -2.24
CA GLN A 233 -23.45 16.11 -3.25
C GLN A 233 -23.64 14.60 -3.47
N LYS A 234 -23.39 14.12 -4.69
CA LYS A 234 -23.42 12.69 -4.99
C LYS A 234 -22.28 11.96 -4.29
N LEU A 235 -22.53 10.74 -3.82
CA LEU A 235 -21.47 9.83 -3.37
C LEU A 235 -21.02 8.95 -4.53
N VAL A 236 -19.77 9.10 -4.94
CA VAL A 236 -19.17 8.39 -6.07
C VAL A 236 -18.20 7.31 -5.58
N PHE A 237 -18.41 6.08 -5.99
CA PHE A 237 -17.49 4.98 -5.76
C PHE A 237 -16.65 4.70 -7.02
N VAL A 238 -15.32 4.74 -6.88
CA VAL A 238 -14.36 4.37 -7.92
C VAL A 238 -13.63 3.11 -7.49
N GLY A 239 -13.94 1.99 -8.14
CA GLY A 239 -13.36 0.68 -7.86
C GLY A 239 -14.33 -0.45 -8.15
N GLU A 240 -13.85 -1.67 -8.04
CA GLU A 240 -14.63 -2.90 -8.23
C GLU A 240 -14.80 -3.66 -6.91
N GLY A 241 -15.73 -4.63 -6.89
CA GLY A 241 -15.91 -5.51 -5.73
C GLY A 241 -17.33 -6.05 -5.60
N GLU A 242 -17.90 -5.99 -4.41
CA GLU A 242 -19.20 -6.55 -4.05
C GLU A 242 -20.38 -5.66 -4.49
N LEU A 243 -20.48 -5.39 -5.80
CA LEU A 243 -21.44 -4.44 -6.37
C LEU A 243 -22.89 -4.83 -6.11
N GLU A 244 -23.26 -6.11 -6.19
CA GLU A 244 -24.63 -6.57 -5.94
C GLU A 244 -25.10 -6.21 -4.54
N ASN A 245 -24.29 -6.50 -3.54
CA ASN A 245 -24.58 -6.17 -2.13
C ASN A 245 -24.62 -4.65 -1.91
N ALA A 246 -23.74 -3.90 -2.59
CA ALA A 246 -23.71 -2.45 -2.50
C ALA A 246 -24.99 -1.82 -3.10
N HIS A 247 -25.43 -2.26 -4.28
CA HIS A 247 -26.68 -1.81 -4.89
C HIS A 247 -27.90 -2.14 -4.04
N ALA A 248 -27.96 -3.36 -3.47
CA ALA A 248 -29.06 -3.73 -2.58
C ALA A 248 -29.15 -2.80 -1.36
N LEU A 249 -28.00 -2.46 -0.75
CA LEU A 249 -27.98 -1.53 0.39
C LEU A 249 -28.31 -0.09 -0.03
N VAL A 250 -27.89 0.36 -1.20
CA VAL A 250 -28.29 1.68 -1.74
C VAL A 250 -29.79 1.77 -1.87
N SER A 251 -30.46 0.73 -2.41
CA SER A 251 -31.93 0.68 -2.53
C SER A 251 -32.62 0.62 -1.18
N GLU A 252 -32.12 -0.20 -0.24
CA GLU A 252 -32.66 -0.25 1.15
C GLU A 252 -32.60 1.13 1.83
N LEU A 253 -31.55 1.91 1.54
CA LEU A 253 -31.35 3.24 2.08
C LEU A 253 -32.09 4.36 1.31
N GLY A 254 -32.67 4.08 0.14
CA GLY A 254 -33.29 5.09 -0.72
C GLY A 254 -32.30 6.11 -1.28
N LEU A 255 -31.15 5.64 -1.76
CA LEU A 255 -30.04 6.48 -2.23
C LEU A 255 -29.74 6.32 -3.73
N GLU A 256 -30.64 5.70 -4.51
CA GLU A 256 -30.43 5.32 -5.91
C GLU A 256 -30.04 6.52 -6.80
N GLU A 257 -30.66 7.68 -6.58
CA GLU A 257 -30.40 8.90 -7.35
C GLU A 257 -29.12 9.65 -6.89
N ARG A 258 -28.53 9.24 -5.78
CA ARG A 258 -27.46 9.97 -5.09
C ARG A 258 -26.13 9.21 -5.04
N VAL A 259 -26.14 7.92 -5.34
CA VAL A 259 -24.93 7.06 -5.30
C VAL A 259 -24.60 6.59 -6.70
N VAL A 260 -23.32 6.77 -7.09
CA VAL A 260 -22.81 6.39 -8.41
C VAL A 260 -21.67 5.42 -8.27
N PHE A 261 -21.73 4.28 -8.96
CA PHE A 261 -20.65 3.31 -9.05
C PHE A 261 -20.01 3.39 -10.43
N LEU A 262 -18.76 3.86 -10.51
CA LEU A 262 -18.04 4.06 -11.77
C LEU A 262 -17.20 2.85 -12.21
N GLY A 263 -17.14 1.80 -11.37
CA GLY A 263 -16.25 0.68 -11.63
C GLY A 263 -14.76 1.05 -11.49
N GLN A 264 -13.89 0.18 -11.93
CA GLN A 264 -12.45 0.41 -11.89
C GLN A 264 -12.04 1.44 -12.96
N LYS A 265 -11.29 2.44 -12.56
CA LYS A 265 -10.69 3.42 -13.47
C LYS A 265 -9.16 3.27 -13.46
N SER A 266 -8.56 3.32 -14.63
CA SER A 266 -7.09 3.30 -14.78
C SER A 266 -6.43 4.58 -14.28
N ASN A 267 -7.19 5.68 -14.23
CA ASN A 267 -6.81 6.96 -13.67
C ASN A 267 -7.90 7.47 -12.70
N PRO A 268 -7.78 7.23 -11.40
CA PRO A 268 -8.77 7.72 -10.43
C PRO A 268 -8.57 9.18 -10.03
N TYR A 269 -7.43 9.78 -10.33
CA TYR A 269 -7.05 11.11 -9.85
C TYR A 269 -8.00 12.24 -10.28
N PRO A 270 -8.56 12.27 -11.50
CA PRO A 270 -9.53 13.30 -11.87
C PRO A 270 -10.80 13.25 -11.00
N TYR A 271 -11.26 12.06 -10.63
CA TYR A 271 -12.43 11.92 -9.75
C TYR A 271 -12.13 12.37 -8.32
N ILE A 272 -10.88 12.28 -7.87
CA ILE A 272 -10.45 12.80 -6.57
C ILE A 272 -10.33 14.33 -6.67
N TYR A 273 -9.65 14.84 -7.70
CA TYR A 273 -9.39 16.26 -7.90
C TYR A 273 -10.66 17.12 -8.03
N HIS A 274 -11.68 16.60 -8.72
CA HIS A 274 -12.97 17.28 -8.89
C HIS A 274 -13.98 17.01 -7.75
N ALA A 275 -13.62 16.21 -6.76
CA ALA A 275 -14.47 15.94 -5.61
C ALA A 275 -14.31 17.01 -4.52
N ASP A 276 -15.39 17.32 -3.83
CA ASP A 276 -15.38 18.22 -2.67
C ASP A 276 -14.76 17.56 -1.43
N LEU A 277 -14.81 16.22 -1.37
CA LEU A 277 -14.32 15.44 -0.23
C LEU A 277 -14.00 14.01 -0.65
N LEU A 278 -12.89 13.46 -0.15
CA LEU A 278 -12.63 12.02 -0.19
C LEU A 278 -12.96 11.38 1.15
N VAL A 279 -13.67 10.25 1.14
CA VAL A 279 -14.08 9.55 2.36
C VAL A 279 -13.59 8.10 2.37
N LEU A 280 -12.92 7.70 3.46
CA LEU A 280 -12.57 6.32 3.78
C LEU A 280 -13.27 5.87 5.06
N ALA A 281 -14.03 4.76 4.97
CA ALA A 281 -14.69 4.14 6.11
C ALA A 281 -14.05 2.81 6.54
N SER A 282 -12.79 2.59 6.21
CA SER A 282 -12.09 1.30 6.32
C SER A 282 -11.98 0.78 7.76
N ASP A 283 -11.97 -0.54 7.93
CA ASP A 283 -11.64 -1.19 9.20
C ASP A 283 -10.12 -1.32 9.41
N TYR A 284 -9.35 -1.42 8.34
CA TYR A 284 -7.88 -1.44 8.38
C TYR A 284 -7.28 -0.98 7.04
N GLU A 285 -6.15 -0.29 7.12
CA GLU A 285 -5.32 0.15 5.99
C GLU A 285 -3.85 -0.07 6.31
N GLY A 286 -3.09 -0.64 5.38
CA GLY A 286 -1.65 -0.76 5.56
C GLY A 286 -0.95 0.60 5.58
N PHE A 287 -1.36 1.49 4.68
CA PHE A 287 -0.89 2.87 4.58
C PHE A 287 -2.07 3.81 4.28
N GLY A 288 -2.95 3.46 3.32
CA GLY A 288 -4.01 4.34 2.88
C GLY A 288 -3.56 5.28 1.75
N ARG A 289 -2.91 4.73 0.71
CA ARG A 289 -2.38 5.50 -0.43
C ARG A 289 -3.32 6.59 -0.93
N VAL A 290 -4.61 6.29 -1.05
CA VAL A 290 -5.61 7.21 -1.57
C VAL A 290 -5.76 8.47 -0.71
N ILE A 291 -5.42 8.42 0.58
CA ILE A 291 -5.38 9.60 1.45
C ILE A 291 -4.27 10.56 0.96
N ALA A 292 -3.04 10.06 0.78
CA ALA A 292 -1.94 10.88 0.28
C ALA A 292 -2.20 11.36 -1.17
N GLU A 293 -2.81 10.53 -2.01
CA GLU A 293 -3.23 10.88 -3.37
C GLU A 293 -4.27 12.02 -3.35
N SER A 294 -5.21 12.00 -2.40
CA SER A 294 -6.19 13.07 -2.21
C SER A 294 -5.56 14.38 -1.75
N LEU A 295 -4.60 14.33 -0.81
CA LEU A 295 -3.87 15.51 -0.37
C LEU A 295 -3.11 16.19 -1.54
N ILE A 296 -2.52 15.39 -2.42
CA ILE A 296 -1.83 15.90 -3.61
C ILE A 296 -2.84 16.52 -4.60
N CYS A 297 -4.02 15.94 -4.75
CA CYS A 297 -5.09 16.54 -5.55
C CYS A 297 -5.68 17.82 -4.95
N GLY A 298 -5.31 18.18 -3.71
CA GLY A 298 -5.88 19.31 -2.99
C GLY A 298 -7.28 19.02 -2.41
N THR A 299 -7.73 17.77 -2.41
CA THR A 299 -9.05 17.38 -1.97
C THR A 299 -9.03 16.99 -0.49
N PRO A 300 -9.88 17.60 0.36
CA PRO A 300 -9.99 17.25 1.77
C PRO A 300 -10.33 15.77 1.97
N VAL A 301 -9.96 15.22 3.13
CA VAL A 301 -10.16 13.80 3.45
C VAL A 301 -10.88 13.66 4.77
N VAL A 302 -11.83 12.73 4.84
CA VAL A 302 -12.29 12.13 6.10
C VAL A 302 -11.95 10.65 6.09
N SER A 303 -11.31 10.17 7.14
CA SER A 303 -10.98 8.75 7.27
C SER A 303 -11.34 8.23 8.65
N THR A 304 -11.82 6.99 8.69
CA THR A 304 -11.81 6.26 9.96
C THR A 304 -10.38 6.13 10.46
N ASP A 305 -10.21 6.28 11.77
CA ASP A 305 -8.94 6.04 12.47
C ASP A 305 -8.72 4.53 12.63
N CYS A 306 -8.53 3.89 11.49
CA CYS A 306 -8.32 2.46 11.43
C CYS A 306 -6.81 2.14 11.44
N PRO A 307 -6.39 1.11 12.22
CA PRO A 307 -4.98 0.70 12.18
C PRO A 307 -4.64 0.04 10.83
N PRO A 308 -3.34 0.08 10.42
CA PRO A 308 -2.28 0.85 11.04
C PRO A 308 -1.93 2.19 10.34
N GLY A 309 -2.54 2.55 9.20
CA GLY A 309 -1.98 3.50 8.25
C GLY A 309 -2.44 4.96 8.27
N PRO A 310 -3.75 5.29 8.38
CA PRO A 310 -4.23 6.66 8.18
C PRO A 310 -3.61 7.71 9.10
N ARG A 311 -3.31 7.37 10.36
CA ARG A 311 -2.61 8.25 11.32
C ARG A 311 -1.20 8.66 10.87
N ASP A 312 -0.56 7.85 10.05
CA ASP A 312 0.78 8.14 9.54
C ASP A 312 0.75 9.16 8.37
N ILE A 313 -0.42 9.43 7.83
CA ILE A 313 -0.62 10.42 6.77
C ILE A 313 -1.30 11.67 7.33
N LEU A 314 -2.40 11.49 8.04
CA LEU A 314 -3.18 12.56 8.64
C LEU A 314 -2.61 12.90 10.03
N MET A 315 -1.56 13.72 10.04
CA MET A 315 -0.84 14.16 11.24
C MET A 315 -1.11 15.65 11.50
N ASP A 316 -0.70 16.11 12.65
CA ASP A 316 -0.78 17.51 13.08
C ASP A 316 -2.21 18.08 12.90
N GLU A 317 -2.39 19.18 12.18
CA GLU A 317 -3.68 19.77 11.90
C GLU A 317 -4.63 18.84 11.12
N LEU A 318 -4.10 17.92 10.29
CA LEU A 318 -4.90 16.94 9.57
C LEU A 318 -5.39 15.77 10.45
N ALA A 319 -4.89 15.62 11.66
CA ALA A 319 -5.39 14.61 12.59
C ALA A 319 -6.88 14.79 12.92
N THR A 320 -7.40 16.01 12.78
CA THR A 320 -8.84 16.32 12.93
C THR A 320 -9.72 15.64 11.87
N CYS A 321 -9.14 15.18 10.76
CA CYS A 321 -9.82 14.44 9.69
C CYS A 321 -10.10 12.97 10.05
N LEU A 322 -9.56 12.49 11.17
CA LEU A 322 -9.76 11.12 11.65
C LEU A 322 -10.97 11.02 12.57
N VAL A 323 -11.77 9.97 12.38
CA VAL A 323 -12.90 9.63 13.23
C VAL A 323 -12.81 8.21 13.77
N PRO A 324 -13.38 7.89 14.96
CA PRO A 324 -13.42 6.52 15.45
C PRO A 324 -14.03 5.57 14.42
N LYS A 325 -13.37 4.43 14.16
CA LYS A 325 -13.78 3.51 13.07
C LYS A 325 -15.18 2.90 13.26
N ASP A 326 -15.66 2.78 14.49
CA ASP A 326 -16.94 2.14 14.80
C ASP A 326 -18.04 3.17 15.11
N ASP A 327 -17.85 4.44 14.74
CA ASP A 327 -18.80 5.53 14.97
C ASP A 327 -19.28 6.13 13.63
N GLU A 328 -20.40 5.62 13.10
CA GLU A 328 -21.02 6.08 11.85
C GLU A 328 -21.52 7.53 11.99
N GLN A 329 -21.99 7.92 13.18
CA GLN A 329 -22.47 9.29 13.43
C GLN A 329 -21.32 10.29 13.44
N ALA A 330 -20.16 9.92 14.04
CA ALA A 330 -18.98 10.76 13.96
C ALA A 330 -18.51 10.92 12.52
N LEU A 331 -18.56 9.85 11.71
CA LEU A 331 -18.23 9.92 10.29
C LEU A 331 -19.18 10.88 9.55
N ALA A 332 -20.49 10.78 9.78
CA ALA A 332 -21.49 11.64 9.16
C ALA A 332 -21.30 13.12 9.56
N ARG A 333 -21.06 13.40 10.84
CA ARG A 333 -20.78 14.76 11.32
C ARG A 333 -19.49 15.34 10.70
N LYS A 334 -18.42 14.54 10.69
CA LYS A 334 -17.11 14.97 10.16
C LYS A 334 -17.16 15.23 8.65
N MET A 335 -17.92 14.45 7.89
CA MET A 335 -18.12 14.70 6.46
C MET A 335 -18.74 16.10 6.22
N ARG A 336 -19.75 16.49 6.99
CA ARG A 336 -20.34 17.86 6.90
C ARG A 336 -19.32 18.93 7.28
N GLU A 337 -18.66 18.75 8.42
CA GLU A 337 -17.65 19.69 8.93
C GLU A 337 -16.55 19.96 7.90
N MET A 338 -16.05 18.91 7.22
CA MET A 338 -14.99 19.04 6.22
C MET A 338 -15.46 19.68 4.92
N LEU A 339 -16.75 19.59 4.57
CA LEU A 339 -17.33 20.32 3.44
C LEU A 339 -17.51 21.80 3.77
N ASP A 340 -17.90 22.13 5.02
CA ASP A 340 -18.12 23.50 5.46
C ASP A 340 -16.80 24.25 5.72
N ALA A 341 -15.82 23.59 6.33
CA ALA A 341 -14.54 24.17 6.75
C ALA A 341 -13.38 23.18 6.58
N PRO A 342 -12.93 22.92 5.33
CA PRO A 342 -11.82 22.02 5.08
C PRO A 342 -10.50 22.57 5.62
N PRO A 343 -9.59 21.73 6.13
CA PRO A 343 -8.25 22.15 6.51
C PRO A 343 -7.44 22.57 5.29
N LEU A 344 -6.51 23.50 5.49
CA LEU A 344 -5.58 23.87 4.43
C LEU A 344 -4.59 22.74 4.17
N ILE A 345 -4.60 22.20 2.95
CA ILE A 345 -3.65 21.20 2.51
C ILE A 345 -2.39 21.88 1.97
N LYS A 346 -1.22 21.46 2.46
CA LYS A 346 0.08 22.00 2.09
C LYS A 346 1.02 20.91 1.57
N PRO A 347 2.02 21.24 0.73
CA PRO A 347 2.99 20.26 0.23
C PRO A 347 3.70 19.45 1.34
N GLU A 348 4.01 20.08 2.48
CA GLU A 348 4.65 19.43 3.64
C GLU A 348 3.89 18.22 4.17
N HIS A 349 2.58 18.12 3.95
CA HIS A 349 1.76 17.00 4.38
C HIS A 349 2.04 15.71 3.58
N TYR A 350 2.58 15.83 2.36
CA TYR A 350 2.82 14.66 1.47
C TYR A 350 4.23 14.58 0.87
N GLU A 351 5.08 15.64 0.94
CA GLU A 351 6.44 15.63 0.38
C GLU A 351 7.33 14.52 0.95
N ARG A 352 7.11 14.12 2.20
CA ARG A 352 7.81 13.01 2.87
C ARG A 352 7.60 11.65 2.19
N PHE A 353 6.58 11.52 1.34
CA PHE A 353 6.30 10.33 0.53
C PHE A 353 6.90 10.42 -0.87
N SER A 354 7.58 11.51 -1.19
CA SER A 354 8.15 11.74 -2.51
C SER A 354 9.16 10.66 -2.91
N PRO A 355 9.34 10.43 -4.23
CA PRO A 355 10.32 9.48 -4.75
C PRO A 355 11.70 9.63 -4.13
N ASN A 356 12.19 10.88 -4.01
CA ASN A 356 13.51 11.14 -3.45
C ASN A 356 13.60 10.84 -1.96
N ALA A 357 12.60 11.27 -1.16
CA ALA A 357 12.59 11.05 0.27
C ALA A 357 12.57 9.56 0.61
N ILE A 358 11.74 8.79 -0.07
CA ILE A 358 11.62 7.33 0.16
C ILE A 358 12.84 6.58 -0.33
N ALA A 359 13.37 6.89 -1.53
CA ALA A 359 14.57 6.24 -2.04
C ALA A 359 15.77 6.43 -1.08
N SER A 360 15.98 7.65 -0.57
CA SER A 360 17.05 7.93 0.39
C SER A 360 16.93 7.10 1.69
N GLN A 361 15.70 6.83 2.15
CA GLN A 361 15.48 5.94 3.30
C GLN A 361 15.83 4.48 2.97
N TYR A 362 15.53 3.99 1.75
CA TYR A 362 15.97 2.65 1.34
C TYR A 362 17.48 2.56 1.14
N GLU A 363 18.13 3.61 0.64
CA GLU A 363 19.60 3.70 0.52
C GLU A 363 20.29 3.62 1.89
N SER A 364 19.70 4.17 2.93
CA SER A 364 20.24 4.11 4.30
C SER A 364 20.17 2.72 4.94
N LEU A 365 19.43 1.77 4.35
CA LEU A 365 19.38 0.39 4.84
C LEU A 365 20.66 -0.41 4.55
N ALA A 366 21.54 0.09 3.67
CA ALA A 366 22.87 -0.43 3.39
C ALA A 366 23.85 0.03 4.47
N GLY A 367 23.75 -0.52 5.64
CA GLY A 367 24.57 -0.13 6.77
C GLY A 367 24.96 -1.32 7.62
#